data_33c0e06ab7aa1ce1faa814e8620dc36d
#
_entry.id   33c0e06ab7aa1ce1faa814e8620dc36d
#
_cell.length_a   1.000
_cell.length_b   1.000
_cell.length_c   1.000
_cell.angle_alpha   90.00
_cell.angle_beta   90.00
_cell.angle_gamma   90.00
#
_symmetry.space_group_name_H-M   'P 1'
#
loop_
_entity.id
_entity.type
_entity.pdbx_description
1 polymer ?
#
loop_
_entity_poly.entity_id
_entity_poly.type
_entity_poly.pdbx_seq_one_letter_code
_entity_poly.pdbx_strand_id
1 'polypeptide(L)'
;MASSLYETLGVAKNASPDELKKAYRKLVREYHPDKNPGDAAAEAKFKEIQQAYDVLSDPEKRQQYDTVGQANGRPGPGPTNFDFSDFDLGDIFGGMFGGGGFGRGRGQPQQQRGQRGSDVEVEVRVSFDDSLKGLRTTVPVALDLACHTCHGTGAAPGTAPKRCPQCDGSGVVATSQGLFALQEPCPTCRGNGTVVETPCPTCHGTGRERRTKRFTVRIPAGVKDGTKIRLKGKGEAGYGGAPAGDLFVVTRVEPSKLYERRGDDLIIDVPVSFDEAALGATVEIPTPDGRVSLKVPGGSQDGKLLRVKGRGAPKLKGDGRGDLIARLRVQVPAKPTKAQRQAIEEYGRASTSNPREKLFS
;
A
#
# COMPACT_ATOMS: atom_id res chain seq x y z
N MET A 1 35.08 -21.83 -18.84
CA MET A 1 34.65 -22.67 -17.69
C MET A 1 33.64 -21.82 -16.91
N ALA A 2 32.38 -22.22 -16.85
CA ALA A 2 31.39 -21.49 -16.08
C ALA A 2 31.75 -21.60 -14.58
N SER A 3 32.04 -20.50 -13.93
CA SER A 3 32.29 -20.44 -12.48
C SER A 3 30.98 -20.85 -11.73
N SER A 4 31.15 -21.62 -10.65
CA SER A 4 29.97 -22.00 -9.83
C SER A 4 29.42 -20.77 -9.14
N LEU A 5 28.09 -20.75 -8.87
CA LEU A 5 27.46 -19.61 -8.15
C LEU A 5 28.12 -19.33 -6.80
N TYR A 6 28.67 -20.33 -6.15
CA TYR A 6 29.45 -20.19 -4.91
C TYR A 6 30.80 -19.47 -5.16
N GLU A 7 31.46 -19.74 -6.27
CA GLU A 7 32.71 -19.05 -6.67
C GLU A 7 32.43 -17.58 -7.03
N THR A 8 31.30 -17.29 -7.69
CA THR A 8 30.88 -15.93 -8.00
C THR A 8 30.69 -15.08 -6.73
N LEU A 9 30.17 -15.67 -5.66
CA LEU A 9 30.05 -14.99 -4.36
C LEU A 9 31.31 -15.10 -3.49
N GLY A 10 32.32 -15.90 -3.90
CA GLY A 10 33.53 -16.11 -3.14
C GLY A 10 33.35 -16.84 -1.81
N VAL A 11 32.40 -17.79 -1.77
CA VAL A 11 32.03 -18.55 -0.56
C VAL A 11 32.16 -20.06 -0.81
N ALA A 12 32.26 -20.83 0.26
CA ALA A 12 32.29 -22.28 0.19
C ALA A 12 30.85 -22.84 -0.03
N LYS A 13 30.74 -24.05 -0.64
CA LYS A 13 29.45 -24.71 -0.88
C LYS A 13 28.61 -24.93 0.38
N ASN A 14 29.25 -25.05 1.53
CA ASN A 14 28.60 -25.25 2.83
C ASN A 14 28.37 -23.95 3.60
N ALA A 15 28.55 -22.77 2.95
CA ALA A 15 28.35 -21.48 3.57
C ALA A 15 26.93 -21.32 4.15
N SER A 16 26.86 -20.74 5.34
CA SER A 16 25.61 -20.41 6.02
C SER A 16 24.87 -19.27 5.33
N PRO A 17 23.55 -19.09 5.54
CA PRO A 17 22.78 -17.98 5.00
C PRO A 17 23.35 -16.61 5.38
N ASP A 18 23.91 -16.48 6.57
CA ASP A 18 24.52 -15.23 7.04
C ASP A 18 25.86 -14.93 6.33
N GLU A 19 26.65 -15.95 6.04
CA GLU A 19 27.88 -15.82 5.27
C GLU A 19 27.59 -15.42 3.82
N LEU A 20 26.61 -16.04 3.18
CA LEU A 20 26.12 -15.67 1.85
C LEU A 20 25.70 -14.20 1.80
N LYS A 21 24.90 -13.77 2.79
CA LYS A 21 24.43 -12.38 2.89
C LYS A 21 25.57 -11.38 3.13
N LYS A 22 26.58 -11.77 3.91
CA LYS A 22 27.75 -10.93 4.17
C LYS A 22 28.63 -10.77 2.93
N ALA A 23 28.87 -11.86 2.21
CA ALA A 23 29.63 -11.86 0.96
C ALA A 23 28.92 -11.02 -0.12
N TYR A 24 27.64 -11.24 -0.31
CA TYR A 24 26.80 -10.45 -1.23
C TYR A 24 26.88 -8.95 -0.94
N ARG A 25 26.68 -8.52 0.32
CA ARG A 25 26.75 -7.10 0.69
C ARG A 25 28.11 -6.48 0.42
N LYS A 26 29.19 -7.24 0.57
CA LYS A 26 30.56 -6.77 0.27
C LYS A 26 30.72 -6.54 -1.23
N LEU A 27 30.37 -7.53 -2.05
CA LEU A 27 30.49 -7.47 -3.50
C LEU A 27 29.58 -6.41 -4.14
N VAL A 28 28.35 -6.29 -3.68
CA VAL A 28 27.42 -5.23 -4.14
C VAL A 28 27.98 -3.82 -3.88
N ARG A 29 28.64 -3.59 -2.73
CA ARG A 29 29.27 -2.29 -2.44
C ARG A 29 30.51 -2.01 -3.30
N GLU A 30 31.18 -3.06 -3.73
CA GLU A 30 32.38 -2.97 -4.57
C GLU A 30 32.03 -2.70 -6.03
N TYR A 31 31.02 -3.41 -6.58
CA TYR A 31 30.60 -3.33 -7.98
C TYR A 31 29.33 -2.50 -8.20
N HIS A 32 28.94 -1.66 -7.25
CA HIS A 32 27.74 -0.82 -7.38
C HIS A 32 27.88 0.17 -8.54
N PRO A 33 26.84 0.34 -9.40
CA PRO A 33 26.91 1.25 -10.54
C PRO A 33 27.18 2.71 -10.14
N ASP A 34 26.69 3.16 -8.97
CA ASP A 34 26.97 4.51 -8.47
C ASP A 34 28.46 4.73 -8.10
N LYS A 35 29.19 3.66 -7.79
CA LYS A 35 30.64 3.76 -7.50
C LYS A 35 31.52 3.55 -8.71
N ASN A 36 31.01 2.86 -9.73
CA ASN A 36 31.70 2.52 -10.96
C ASN A 36 30.90 3.01 -12.18
N PRO A 37 30.63 4.32 -12.31
CA PRO A 37 29.81 4.85 -13.38
C PRO A 37 30.47 4.63 -14.75
N GLY A 38 29.80 3.92 -15.65
CA GLY A 38 30.28 3.66 -17.01
C GLY A 38 31.25 2.47 -17.16
N ASP A 39 31.53 1.72 -16.11
CA ASP A 39 32.33 0.49 -16.18
C ASP A 39 31.44 -0.71 -16.51
N ALA A 40 31.42 -1.12 -17.79
CA ALA A 40 30.66 -2.26 -18.28
C ALA A 40 31.09 -3.60 -17.63
N ALA A 41 32.37 -3.74 -17.22
CA ALA A 41 32.85 -4.94 -16.57
C ALA A 41 32.34 -5.03 -15.13
N ALA A 42 32.27 -3.91 -14.42
CA ALA A 42 31.67 -3.83 -13.09
C ALA A 42 30.15 -4.09 -13.14
N GLU A 43 29.45 -3.60 -14.15
CA GLU A 43 28.01 -3.85 -14.34
C GLU A 43 27.71 -5.33 -14.63
N ALA A 44 28.51 -5.97 -15.48
CA ALA A 44 28.39 -7.40 -15.75
C ALA A 44 28.60 -8.24 -14.48
N LYS A 45 29.65 -7.95 -13.71
CA LYS A 45 29.92 -8.63 -12.42
C LYS A 45 28.80 -8.38 -11.41
N PHE A 46 28.24 -7.19 -11.34
CA PHE A 46 27.11 -6.89 -10.47
C PHE A 46 25.90 -7.75 -10.79
N LYS A 47 25.57 -7.93 -12.07
CA LYS A 47 24.49 -8.81 -12.52
C LYS A 47 24.75 -10.28 -12.14
N GLU A 48 25.96 -10.78 -12.33
CA GLU A 48 26.35 -12.14 -11.95
C GLU A 48 26.23 -12.36 -10.44
N ILE A 49 26.69 -11.41 -9.62
CA ILE A 49 26.62 -11.44 -8.15
C ILE A 49 25.16 -11.47 -7.68
N GLN A 50 24.30 -10.67 -8.30
CA GLN A 50 22.88 -10.62 -7.98
C GLN A 50 22.18 -11.93 -8.31
N GLN A 51 22.43 -12.50 -9.49
CA GLN A 51 21.91 -13.79 -9.89
C GLN A 51 22.35 -14.93 -8.96
N ALA A 52 23.63 -14.95 -8.60
CA ALA A 52 24.16 -15.96 -7.69
C ALA A 52 23.50 -15.89 -6.31
N TYR A 53 23.27 -14.68 -5.79
CA TYR A 53 22.61 -14.49 -4.51
C TYR A 53 21.13 -14.86 -4.54
N ASP A 54 20.40 -14.53 -5.61
CA ASP A 54 18.98 -14.85 -5.77
C ASP A 54 18.71 -16.36 -5.77
N VAL A 55 19.65 -17.14 -6.29
CA VAL A 55 19.56 -18.61 -6.27
C VAL A 55 19.99 -19.19 -4.91
N LEU A 56 21.10 -18.71 -4.34
CA LEU A 56 21.68 -19.31 -3.14
C LEU A 56 21.07 -18.82 -1.82
N SER A 57 20.35 -17.68 -1.82
CA SER A 57 19.68 -17.15 -0.63
C SER A 57 18.38 -17.88 -0.29
N ASP A 58 17.76 -18.52 -1.25
CA ASP A 58 16.54 -19.31 -1.07
C ASP A 58 16.87 -20.78 -0.85
N PRO A 59 16.49 -21.40 0.28
CA PRO A 59 16.83 -22.78 0.59
C PRO A 59 16.36 -23.78 -0.46
N GLU A 60 15.20 -23.57 -1.06
CA GLU A 60 14.64 -24.48 -2.08
C GLU A 60 15.42 -24.39 -3.39
N LYS A 61 15.74 -23.18 -3.84
CA LYS A 61 16.52 -22.93 -5.04
C LYS A 61 17.95 -23.43 -4.89
N ARG A 62 18.55 -23.20 -3.73
CA ARG A 62 19.89 -23.71 -3.41
C ARG A 62 19.94 -25.24 -3.47
N GLN A 63 18.96 -25.92 -2.87
CA GLN A 63 18.87 -27.38 -2.90
C GLN A 63 18.70 -27.91 -4.33
N GLN A 64 17.91 -27.25 -5.16
CA GLN A 64 17.75 -27.59 -6.58
C GLN A 64 19.05 -27.41 -7.35
N TYR A 65 19.73 -26.29 -7.17
CA TYR A 65 21.02 -26.02 -7.79
C TYR A 65 22.08 -27.04 -7.40
N ASP A 66 22.16 -27.40 -6.12
CA ASP A 66 23.08 -28.42 -5.61
C ASP A 66 22.79 -29.80 -6.16
N THR A 67 21.51 -30.13 -6.37
CA THR A 67 21.07 -31.43 -6.94
C THR A 67 21.38 -31.54 -8.41
N VAL A 68 21.11 -30.49 -9.21
CA VAL A 68 21.39 -30.45 -10.65
C VAL A 68 22.89 -30.38 -10.91
N GLY A 69 23.64 -29.65 -10.08
CA GLY A 69 25.10 -29.59 -10.16
C GLY A 69 25.79 -30.94 -9.90
N GLN A 70 25.20 -31.83 -9.11
CA GLN A 70 25.69 -33.20 -8.88
C GLN A 70 25.34 -34.18 -10.03
N ALA A 71 24.26 -33.92 -10.77
CA ALA A 71 23.84 -34.77 -11.90
C ALA A 71 24.78 -34.70 -13.12
N ASN A 72 25.57 -33.63 -13.26
CA ASN A 72 26.53 -33.46 -14.36
C ASN A 72 27.83 -34.24 -14.21
N GLY A 73 27.94 -35.15 -13.24
CA GLY A 73 29.09 -36.03 -13.02
C GLY A 73 29.03 -37.43 -13.68
N ARG A 74 28.00 -37.75 -14.50
CA ARG A 74 27.91 -39.00 -15.25
C ARG A 74 27.80 -38.75 -16.75
N PRO A 75 28.68 -39.34 -17.60
CA PRO A 75 28.60 -39.20 -19.06
C PRO A 75 27.42 -40.02 -19.59
N GLY A 76 26.32 -39.35 -19.95
CA GLY A 76 25.23 -39.88 -20.76
C GLY A 76 25.27 -39.21 -22.15
N PRO A 77 24.98 -39.96 -23.29
CA PRO A 77 25.10 -39.42 -24.64
C PRO A 77 23.92 -38.52 -24.99
N GLY A 78 24.14 -37.21 -24.91
CA GLY A 78 23.19 -36.18 -25.38
C GLY A 78 23.94 -34.85 -25.58
N PRO A 79 23.64 -34.06 -26.63
CA PRO A 79 24.39 -32.86 -26.97
C PRO A 79 24.17 -31.75 -25.92
N THR A 80 25.17 -31.53 -25.12
CA THR A 80 25.17 -30.47 -24.07
C THR A 80 26.11 -29.34 -24.48
N ASN A 81 25.57 -28.38 -25.19
CA ASN A 81 26.09 -27.02 -25.16
C ASN A 81 24.93 -26.10 -24.73
N PHE A 82 24.73 -25.97 -23.44
CA PHE A 82 23.94 -24.88 -22.90
C PHE A 82 24.88 -23.69 -22.65
N ASP A 83 24.92 -22.81 -23.64
CA ASP A 83 25.54 -21.50 -23.48
C ASP A 83 24.56 -20.61 -22.68
N PHE A 84 24.96 -20.28 -21.44
CA PHE A 84 24.17 -19.53 -20.48
C PHE A 84 24.16 -18.01 -20.74
N SER A 85 24.83 -17.55 -21.80
CA SER A 85 25.03 -16.13 -22.07
C SER A 85 23.92 -15.43 -22.86
N ASP A 86 22.94 -16.17 -23.40
CA ASP A 86 21.93 -15.61 -24.31
C ASP A 86 20.47 -15.89 -23.87
N PHE A 87 20.26 -16.35 -22.64
CA PHE A 87 18.92 -16.60 -22.13
C PHE A 87 18.51 -15.52 -21.12
N ASP A 88 17.52 -14.73 -21.53
CA ASP A 88 16.78 -13.84 -20.65
C ASP A 88 16.08 -14.66 -19.55
N LEU A 89 16.66 -14.63 -18.34
CA LEU A 89 16.20 -15.38 -17.16
C LEU A 89 14.77 -15.02 -16.75
N GLY A 90 14.21 -13.91 -17.23
CA GLY A 90 12.84 -13.49 -16.97
C GLY A 90 11.79 -14.42 -17.59
N ASP A 91 12.05 -14.93 -18.79
CA ASP A 91 11.11 -15.78 -19.53
C ASP A 91 11.13 -17.25 -19.05
N ILE A 92 12.28 -17.77 -18.63
CA ILE A 92 12.37 -19.16 -18.10
C ILE A 92 11.82 -19.26 -16.69
N PHE A 93 12.03 -18.22 -15.86
CA PHE A 93 11.52 -18.22 -14.48
C PHE A 93 10.03 -17.94 -14.39
N GLY A 94 9.48 -17.10 -15.26
CA GLY A 94 8.03 -16.87 -15.40
C GLY A 94 7.28 -18.11 -15.90
N GLY A 95 7.89 -18.90 -16.79
CA GLY A 95 7.30 -20.11 -17.36
C GLY A 95 7.42 -21.38 -16.49
N MET A 96 8.48 -21.49 -15.67
CA MET A 96 8.78 -22.72 -14.92
C MET A 96 8.24 -22.70 -13.48
N PHE A 97 8.06 -21.51 -12.87
CA PHE A 97 7.48 -21.33 -11.55
C PHE A 97 6.04 -20.80 -11.55
N GLY A 98 5.56 -20.31 -12.69
CA GLY A 98 4.16 -19.95 -12.91
C GLY A 98 3.26 -21.10 -13.36
N GLY A 99 3.54 -22.33 -12.93
CA GLY A 99 2.63 -23.48 -13.08
C GLY A 99 2.51 -24.01 -14.51
N GLY A 100 3.44 -24.86 -14.97
CA GLY A 100 3.27 -25.61 -16.21
C GLY A 100 4.36 -26.66 -16.41
N GLY A 101 4.20 -27.83 -15.81
CA GLY A 101 5.07 -28.99 -15.98
C GLY A 101 5.07 -29.48 -17.42
N PHE A 102 6.24 -29.74 -17.96
CA PHE A 102 6.43 -30.61 -19.11
C PHE A 102 6.04 -32.07 -18.75
N GLY A 103 4.77 -32.37 -18.84
CA GLY A 103 4.24 -33.72 -18.79
C GLY A 103 3.35 -33.94 -20.00
N ARG A 104 3.79 -34.78 -20.94
CA ARG A 104 2.92 -35.43 -21.89
C ARG A 104 1.83 -36.20 -21.12
N GLY A 105 0.74 -35.55 -20.81
CA GLY A 105 -0.42 -36.12 -20.16
C GLY A 105 -1.66 -35.62 -20.89
N ARG A 106 -2.39 -36.53 -21.50
CA ARG A 106 -3.78 -36.48 -21.97
C ARG A 106 -4.53 -35.25 -21.52
N GLY A 107 -5.11 -34.51 -22.47
CA GLY A 107 -5.94 -33.35 -22.31
C GLY A 107 -6.90 -33.44 -21.13
N GLN A 108 -6.47 -32.92 -19.97
CA GLN A 108 -7.38 -32.53 -18.92
C GLN A 108 -8.04 -31.24 -19.40
N PRO A 109 -9.38 -31.18 -19.44
CA PRO A 109 -10.06 -29.95 -19.79
C PRO A 109 -9.59 -28.86 -18.84
N GLN A 110 -9.00 -27.81 -19.39
CA GLN A 110 -8.56 -26.64 -18.67
C GLN A 110 -9.83 -26.06 -18.01
N GLN A 111 -10.04 -26.40 -16.74
CA GLN A 111 -11.13 -25.82 -15.95
C GLN A 111 -10.93 -24.32 -16.04
N GLN A 112 -11.91 -23.63 -16.61
CA GLN A 112 -11.96 -22.17 -16.61
C GLN A 112 -11.65 -21.70 -15.20
N ARG A 113 -10.43 -21.18 -14.98
CA ARG A 113 -10.04 -20.60 -13.70
C ARG A 113 -10.97 -19.43 -13.47
N GLY A 114 -11.88 -19.58 -12.52
CA GLY A 114 -12.80 -18.52 -12.16
C GLY A 114 -12.03 -17.23 -11.92
N GLN A 115 -12.54 -16.13 -12.41
CA GLN A 115 -11.92 -14.81 -12.23
C GLN A 115 -12.32 -14.23 -10.88
N ARG A 116 -11.33 -13.82 -10.07
CA ARG A 116 -11.57 -13.13 -8.80
C ARG A 116 -12.42 -11.89 -9.00
N GLY A 117 -13.33 -11.60 -8.08
CA GLY A 117 -14.14 -10.38 -8.08
C GLY A 117 -13.29 -9.12 -7.95
N SER A 118 -13.82 -8.01 -8.48
CA SER A 118 -13.18 -6.71 -8.41
C SER A 118 -13.13 -6.19 -6.97
N ASP A 119 -12.05 -5.49 -6.65
CA ASP A 119 -11.94 -4.76 -5.41
C ASP A 119 -12.78 -3.46 -5.53
N VAL A 120 -13.41 -3.05 -4.43
CA VAL A 120 -14.27 -1.86 -4.39
C VAL A 120 -13.71 -0.88 -3.38
N GLU A 121 -13.70 0.40 -3.75
CA GLU A 121 -13.25 1.48 -2.87
C GLU A 121 -14.42 2.41 -2.56
N VAL A 122 -14.63 2.73 -1.27
CA VAL A 122 -15.65 3.68 -0.80
C VAL A 122 -15.05 4.66 0.17
N GLU A 123 -15.49 5.91 0.09
CA GLU A 123 -15.07 6.96 1.02
C GLU A 123 -16.04 7.10 2.19
N VAL A 124 -15.48 7.32 3.37
CA VAL A 124 -16.25 7.58 4.59
C VAL A 124 -15.75 8.87 5.22
N ARG A 125 -16.64 9.83 5.39
CA ARG A 125 -16.34 11.06 6.11
C ARG A 125 -16.35 10.81 7.60
N VAL A 126 -15.33 11.33 8.27
CA VAL A 126 -15.08 11.16 9.70
C VAL A 126 -14.78 12.53 10.28
N SER A 127 -15.45 12.91 11.37
CA SER A 127 -15.12 14.15 12.05
C SER A 127 -13.69 14.09 12.61
N PHE A 128 -13.06 15.24 12.83
CA PHE A 128 -11.73 15.30 13.42
C PHE A 128 -11.67 14.58 14.77
N ASP A 129 -12.65 14.82 15.63
CA ASP A 129 -12.72 14.24 16.98
C ASP A 129 -12.91 12.71 16.93
N ASP A 130 -13.77 12.23 16.05
CA ASP A 130 -13.94 10.79 15.85
C ASP A 130 -12.68 10.13 15.27
N SER A 131 -11.92 10.85 14.45
CA SER A 131 -10.63 10.34 13.94
C SER A 131 -9.62 10.12 15.05
N LEU A 132 -9.68 10.92 16.14
CA LEU A 132 -8.83 10.77 17.31
C LEU A 132 -9.29 9.67 18.26
N LYS A 133 -10.62 9.53 18.45
CA LYS A 133 -11.21 8.57 19.40
C LYS A 133 -11.41 7.18 18.79
N GLY A 134 -11.56 7.14 17.47
CA GLY A 134 -12.03 5.96 16.75
C GLY A 134 -13.53 5.79 16.86
N LEU A 135 -14.13 5.17 15.85
CA LEU A 135 -15.56 4.92 15.82
C LEU A 135 -15.92 3.62 15.11
N ARG A 136 -17.13 3.15 15.33
CA ARG A 136 -17.76 2.12 14.51
C ARG A 136 -18.86 2.77 13.69
N THR A 137 -18.79 2.60 12.38
CA THR A 137 -19.80 3.15 11.46
C THR A 137 -20.29 2.08 10.49
N THR A 138 -21.49 2.27 9.96
CA THR A 138 -22.07 1.37 8.97
C THR A 138 -22.07 2.05 7.62
N VAL A 139 -21.40 1.44 6.66
CA VAL A 139 -21.21 1.96 5.31
C VAL A 139 -22.07 1.17 4.34
N PRO A 140 -23.05 1.81 3.65
CA PRO A 140 -23.78 1.19 2.57
C PRO A 140 -22.92 1.15 1.30
N VAL A 141 -22.74 -0.04 0.71
CA VAL A 141 -21.94 -0.24 -0.50
C VAL A 141 -22.79 -0.98 -1.53
N ALA A 142 -22.91 -0.41 -2.72
CA ALA A 142 -23.52 -1.07 -3.86
C ALA A 142 -22.50 -2.00 -4.53
N LEU A 143 -22.79 -3.30 -4.58
CA LEU A 143 -21.92 -4.34 -5.08
C LEU A 143 -22.63 -5.22 -6.09
N ASP A 144 -21.90 -5.67 -7.09
CA ASP A 144 -22.34 -6.71 -7.99
C ASP A 144 -22.07 -8.09 -7.34
N LEU A 145 -23.16 -8.67 -6.85
CA LEU A 145 -23.13 -9.93 -6.11
C LEU A 145 -23.66 -11.08 -6.97
N ALA A 146 -23.30 -12.32 -6.60
CA ALA A 146 -23.95 -13.46 -7.22
C ALA A 146 -25.47 -13.36 -7.05
N CYS A 147 -26.19 -13.57 -8.14
CA CYS A 147 -27.64 -13.55 -8.15
C CYS A 147 -28.20 -14.57 -7.15
N HIS A 148 -29.13 -14.16 -6.29
CA HIS A 148 -29.70 -15.00 -5.26
C HIS A 148 -30.54 -16.15 -5.81
N THR A 149 -31.11 -15.99 -7.02
CA THR A 149 -31.97 -16.96 -7.67
C THR A 149 -31.19 -18.07 -8.35
N CYS A 150 -30.13 -17.72 -9.10
CA CYS A 150 -29.33 -18.69 -9.85
C CYS A 150 -27.93 -18.95 -9.26
N HIS A 151 -27.60 -18.34 -8.14
CA HIS A 151 -26.32 -18.49 -7.44
C HIS A 151 -25.09 -18.27 -8.32
N GLY A 152 -25.22 -17.38 -9.32
CA GLY A 152 -24.12 -17.01 -10.22
C GLY A 152 -24.09 -17.77 -11.55
N THR A 153 -24.95 -18.78 -11.77
CA THR A 153 -24.96 -19.55 -13.02
C THR A 153 -25.53 -18.79 -14.22
N GLY A 154 -26.39 -17.81 -13.98
CA GLY A 154 -27.13 -17.11 -15.03
C GLY A 154 -28.32 -17.89 -15.61
N ALA A 155 -28.46 -19.19 -15.29
CA ALA A 155 -29.53 -20.05 -15.77
C ALA A 155 -30.74 -20.01 -14.86
N ALA A 156 -31.94 -20.24 -15.39
CA ALA A 156 -33.16 -20.35 -14.61
C ALA A 156 -33.07 -21.52 -13.61
N PRO A 157 -33.75 -21.41 -12.44
CA PRO A 157 -33.85 -22.50 -11.49
C PRO A 157 -34.27 -23.82 -12.14
N GLY A 158 -33.55 -24.90 -11.86
CA GLY A 158 -33.79 -26.23 -12.45
C GLY A 158 -33.11 -26.45 -13.81
N THR A 159 -32.41 -25.44 -14.36
CA THR A 159 -31.62 -25.55 -15.59
C THR A 159 -30.14 -25.28 -15.31
N ALA A 160 -29.25 -25.80 -16.14
CA ALA A 160 -27.82 -25.58 -16.03
C ALA A 160 -27.25 -24.98 -17.34
N PRO A 161 -26.20 -24.16 -17.24
CA PRO A 161 -25.47 -23.70 -18.42
C PRO A 161 -24.88 -24.91 -19.17
N LYS A 162 -25.03 -24.94 -20.49
CA LYS A 162 -24.46 -25.98 -21.37
C LYS A 162 -23.12 -25.52 -21.90
N ARG A 163 -22.20 -26.47 -22.17
CA ARG A 163 -20.97 -26.15 -22.88
C ARG A 163 -21.27 -25.52 -24.22
N CYS A 164 -20.54 -24.49 -24.57
CA CYS A 164 -20.68 -23.85 -25.88
C CYS A 164 -20.28 -24.81 -26.98
N PRO A 165 -21.17 -25.12 -27.95
CA PRO A 165 -20.87 -26.09 -29.01
C PRO A 165 -19.79 -25.58 -29.98
N GLN A 166 -19.59 -24.25 -30.10
CA GLN A 166 -18.64 -23.68 -31.04
C GLN A 166 -17.20 -23.73 -30.54
N CYS A 167 -16.95 -23.53 -29.24
CA CYS A 167 -15.61 -23.48 -28.64
C CYS A 167 -15.36 -24.65 -27.67
N ASP A 168 -16.28 -25.58 -27.56
CA ASP A 168 -16.26 -26.72 -26.65
C ASP A 168 -15.83 -26.37 -25.22
N GLY A 169 -16.32 -25.21 -24.75
CA GLY A 169 -16.08 -24.71 -23.40
C GLY A 169 -14.79 -23.91 -23.22
N SER A 170 -13.95 -23.74 -24.25
CA SER A 170 -12.70 -22.97 -24.15
C SER A 170 -12.92 -21.46 -24.04
N GLY A 171 -14.07 -20.95 -24.48
CA GLY A 171 -14.38 -19.51 -24.51
C GLY A 171 -13.72 -18.76 -25.66
N VAL A 172 -12.76 -19.36 -26.35
CA VAL A 172 -12.02 -18.76 -27.47
C VAL A 172 -12.08 -19.62 -28.71
N VAL A 173 -12.01 -19.00 -29.85
CA VAL A 173 -11.88 -19.67 -31.15
C VAL A 173 -10.59 -19.20 -31.82
N ALA A 174 -9.85 -20.12 -32.42
CA ALA A 174 -8.66 -19.77 -33.16
C ALA A 174 -9.07 -19.40 -34.58
N THR A 175 -8.86 -18.17 -34.99
CA THR A 175 -9.00 -17.72 -36.38
C THR A 175 -7.63 -17.77 -37.03
N SER A 176 -7.44 -18.72 -37.95
CA SER A 176 -6.19 -18.88 -38.68
C SER A 176 -6.14 -17.85 -39.82
N GLN A 177 -5.26 -16.86 -39.71
CA GLN A 177 -4.90 -15.93 -40.78
C GLN A 177 -3.45 -16.21 -41.22
N GLY A 178 -3.25 -17.24 -42.03
CA GLY A 178 -1.93 -17.59 -42.54
C GLY A 178 -1.00 -18.19 -41.48
N LEU A 179 0.19 -17.62 -41.31
CA LEU A 179 1.23 -18.08 -40.35
C LEU A 179 0.95 -17.80 -38.86
N PHE A 180 -0.08 -17.02 -38.55
CA PHE A 180 -0.44 -16.66 -37.18
C PHE A 180 -1.86 -17.10 -36.87
N ALA A 181 -2.04 -17.81 -35.75
CA ALA A 181 -3.34 -18.11 -35.17
C ALA A 181 -3.66 -17.08 -34.08
N LEU A 182 -4.62 -16.19 -34.34
CA LEU A 182 -5.14 -15.24 -33.35
C LEU A 182 -6.28 -15.93 -32.59
N GLN A 183 -6.21 -15.87 -31.26
CA GLN A 183 -7.29 -16.34 -30.41
C GLN A 183 -8.28 -15.18 -30.17
N GLU A 184 -9.51 -15.35 -30.62
CA GLU A 184 -10.59 -14.39 -30.41
C GLU A 184 -11.64 -14.95 -29.47
N PRO A 185 -12.33 -14.09 -28.67
CA PRO A 185 -13.47 -14.53 -27.88
C PRO A 185 -14.53 -15.22 -28.76
N CYS A 186 -14.99 -16.39 -28.36
CA CYS A 186 -15.99 -17.12 -29.09
C CYS A 186 -17.27 -16.27 -29.28
N PRO A 187 -17.76 -16.04 -30.52
CA PRO A 187 -18.90 -15.17 -30.77
C PRO A 187 -20.21 -15.70 -30.15
N THR A 188 -20.37 -17.01 -30.01
CA THR A 188 -21.57 -17.63 -29.44
C THR A 188 -21.65 -17.47 -27.95
N CYS A 189 -20.56 -17.70 -27.20
CA CYS A 189 -20.55 -17.59 -25.73
C CYS A 189 -19.88 -16.31 -25.22
N ARG A 190 -19.36 -15.48 -26.10
CA ARG A 190 -18.67 -14.21 -25.77
C ARG A 190 -17.56 -14.37 -24.73
N GLY A 191 -16.82 -15.45 -24.82
CA GLY A 191 -15.74 -15.74 -23.89
C GLY A 191 -16.12 -16.58 -22.67
N ASN A 192 -17.41 -16.81 -22.39
CA ASN A 192 -17.86 -17.52 -21.19
C ASN A 192 -17.69 -19.06 -21.25
N GLY A 193 -17.44 -19.64 -22.42
CA GLY A 193 -17.33 -21.08 -22.59
C GLY A 193 -18.63 -21.85 -22.43
N THR A 194 -19.68 -21.23 -21.90
CA THR A 194 -21.00 -21.82 -21.67
C THR A 194 -22.10 -20.95 -22.28
N VAL A 195 -23.20 -21.58 -22.64
CA VAL A 195 -24.40 -20.92 -23.17
C VAL A 195 -25.58 -21.24 -22.25
N VAL A 196 -26.36 -20.23 -21.92
CA VAL A 196 -27.57 -20.33 -21.10
C VAL A 196 -28.76 -20.31 -22.04
N GLU A 197 -29.45 -21.45 -22.18
CA GLU A 197 -30.65 -21.55 -23.04
C GLU A 197 -31.85 -20.85 -22.41
N THR A 198 -32.04 -21.02 -21.08
CA THR A 198 -33.11 -20.38 -20.33
C THR A 198 -32.52 -19.40 -19.33
N PRO A 199 -32.52 -18.10 -19.63
CA PRO A 199 -31.96 -17.08 -18.72
C PRO A 199 -32.70 -17.01 -17.39
N CYS A 200 -31.97 -16.78 -16.31
CA CYS A 200 -32.53 -16.52 -15.00
C CYS A 200 -33.45 -15.27 -15.03
N PRO A 201 -34.68 -15.33 -14.53
CA PRO A 201 -35.63 -14.20 -14.58
C PRO A 201 -35.13 -12.98 -13.78
N THR A 202 -34.27 -13.17 -12.77
CA THR A 202 -33.79 -12.09 -11.91
C THR A 202 -32.59 -11.36 -12.51
N CYS A 203 -31.63 -12.07 -13.07
CA CYS A 203 -30.39 -11.48 -13.58
C CYS A 203 -30.28 -11.49 -15.11
N HIS A 204 -31.29 -12.01 -15.82
CA HIS A 204 -31.34 -12.05 -17.28
C HIS A 204 -30.10 -12.67 -17.94
N GLY A 205 -29.56 -13.72 -17.32
CA GLY A 205 -28.40 -14.45 -17.83
C GLY A 205 -27.05 -13.97 -17.34
N THR A 206 -26.95 -12.81 -16.66
CA THR A 206 -25.65 -12.27 -16.19
C THR A 206 -25.07 -13.03 -15.01
N GLY A 207 -25.88 -13.77 -14.25
CA GLY A 207 -25.46 -14.45 -13.03
C GLY A 207 -25.25 -13.50 -11.85
N ARG A 208 -25.43 -12.18 -12.04
CA ARG A 208 -25.18 -11.15 -11.03
C ARG A 208 -26.35 -10.22 -10.84
N GLU A 209 -26.41 -9.63 -9.67
CA GLU A 209 -27.34 -8.56 -9.37
C GLU A 209 -26.68 -7.49 -8.53
N ARG A 210 -27.01 -6.23 -8.79
CA ARG A 210 -26.52 -5.10 -8.03
C ARG A 210 -27.35 -4.92 -6.78
N ARG A 211 -26.73 -5.11 -5.62
CA ARG A 211 -27.37 -4.94 -4.31
C ARG A 211 -26.54 -4.07 -3.38
N THR A 212 -27.23 -3.26 -2.57
CA THR A 212 -26.58 -2.49 -1.52
C THR A 212 -26.45 -3.35 -0.26
N LYS A 213 -25.20 -3.63 0.14
CA LYS A 213 -24.88 -4.25 1.43
C LYS A 213 -24.39 -3.21 2.42
N ARG A 214 -24.76 -3.38 3.68
CA ARG A 214 -24.28 -2.55 4.79
C ARG A 214 -23.18 -3.28 5.51
N PHE A 215 -22.00 -2.62 5.62
CA PHE A 215 -20.84 -3.16 6.33
C PHE A 215 -20.53 -2.32 7.55
N THR A 216 -20.47 -2.96 8.72
CA THR A 216 -19.99 -2.30 9.94
C THR A 216 -18.48 -2.28 9.92
N VAL A 217 -17.90 -1.08 9.90
CA VAL A 217 -16.46 -0.83 9.83
C VAL A 217 -16.00 -0.23 11.15
N ARG A 218 -14.94 -0.80 11.72
CA ARG A 218 -14.26 -0.22 12.87
C ARG A 218 -13.12 0.66 12.37
N ILE A 219 -13.23 1.96 12.57
CA ILE A 219 -12.20 2.95 12.29
C ILE A 219 -11.35 3.10 13.55
N PRO A 220 -10.06 2.78 13.52
CA PRO A 220 -9.19 2.87 14.70
C PRO A 220 -8.95 4.32 15.11
N ALA A 221 -8.66 4.53 16.40
CA ALA A 221 -8.22 5.82 16.91
C ALA A 221 -6.91 6.25 16.24
N GLY A 222 -6.78 7.56 15.99
CA GLY A 222 -5.58 8.13 15.35
C GLY A 222 -5.55 7.98 13.83
N VAL A 223 -6.63 7.55 13.17
CA VAL A 223 -6.73 7.46 11.72
C VAL A 223 -6.41 8.81 11.06
N LYS A 224 -5.71 8.78 9.93
CA LYS A 224 -5.35 9.96 9.14
C LYS A 224 -6.27 10.08 7.92
N ASP A 225 -6.35 11.27 7.34
CA ASP A 225 -7.00 11.43 6.05
C ASP A 225 -6.37 10.51 5.00
N GLY A 226 -7.20 9.92 4.13
CA GLY A 226 -6.76 8.98 3.10
C GLY A 226 -6.35 7.58 3.61
N THR A 227 -6.53 7.26 4.90
CA THR A 227 -6.22 5.91 5.41
C THR A 227 -7.16 4.88 4.82
N LYS A 228 -6.61 3.80 4.24
CA LYS A 228 -7.37 2.70 3.63
C LYS A 228 -7.52 1.55 4.62
N ILE A 229 -8.76 1.19 4.94
CA ILE A 229 -9.12 0.05 5.79
C ILE A 229 -9.64 -1.07 4.88
N ARG A 230 -8.92 -2.20 4.84
CA ARG A 230 -9.26 -3.34 4.00
C ARG A 230 -10.21 -4.29 4.72
N LEU A 231 -11.31 -4.61 4.08
CA LEU A 231 -12.25 -5.66 4.47
C LEU A 231 -12.14 -6.81 3.47
N LYS A 232 -11.39 -7.85 3.85
CA LYS A 232 -11.09 -8.99 2.98
C LYS A 232 -12.36 -9.72 2.52
N GLY A 233 -12.47 -9.98 1.21
CA GLY A 233 -13.58 -10.72 0.62
C GLY A 233 -14.94 -10.00 0.69
N LYS A 234 -14.96 -8.67 0.83
CA LYS A 234 -16.19 -7.86 0.90
C LYS A 234 -16.39 -6.97 -0.34
N GLY A 235 -15.58 -7.17 -1.39
CA GLY A 235 -15.76 -6.56 -2.70
C GLY A 235 -16.82 -7.28 -3.55
N GLU A 236 -16.72 -7.13 -4.87
CA GLU A 236 -17.63 -7.79 -5.82
C GLU A 236 -17.44 -9.31 -5.84
N ALA A 237 -18.48 -10.02 -6.22
CA ALA A 237 -18.42 -11.48 -6.36
C ALA A 237 -17.47 -11.87 -7.51
N GLY A 238 -16.71 -12.98 -7.34
CA GLY A 238 -15.95 -13.59 -8.42
C GLY A 238 -16.81 -14.28 -9.46
N TYR A 239 -16.23 -14.61 -10.60
CA TYR A 239 -16.86 -15.40 -11.67
C TYR A 239 -16.45 -16.87 -11.54
N GLY A 240 -17.33 -17.78 -11.97
CA GLY A 240 -17.01 -19.21 -12.04
C GLY A 240 -16.58 -19.83 -10.71
N GLY A 241 -17.15 -19.38 -9.56
CA GLY A 241 -16.79 -19.89 -8.23
C GLY A 241 -15.52 -19.29 -7.63
N ALA A 242 -14.88 -18.34 -8.30
CA ALA A 242 -13.71 -17.64 -7.76
C ALA A 242 -14.05 -16.76 -6.55
N PRO A 243 -13.07 -16.48 -5.67
CA PRO A 243 -13.30 -15.67 -4.49
C PRO A 243 -13.71 -14.23 -4.85
N ALA A 244 -14.47 -13.60 -3.94
CA ALA A 244 -14.81 -12.18 -4.05
C ALA A 244 -13.55 -11.30 -3.90
N GLY A 245 -13.65 -10.09 -4.45
CA GLY A 245 -12.69 -9.02 -4.22
C GLY A 245 -12.72 -8.49 -2.78
N ASP A 246 -11.95 -7.47 -2.50
CA ASP A 246 -11.89 -6.80 -1.21
C ASP A 246 -12.61 -5.46 -1.25
N LEU A 247 -13.09 -5.01 -0.09
CA LEU A 247 -13.61 -3.66 0.07
C LEU A 247 -12.58 -2.81 0.80
N PHE A 248 -12.21 -1.70 0.20
CA PHE A 248 -11.35 -0.68 0.79
C PHE A 248 -12.20 0.51 1.23
N VAL A 249 -12.18 0.79 2.51
CA VAL A 249 -12.83 1.97 3.08
C VAL A 249 -11.77 3.04 3.30
N VAL A 250 -11.88 4.15 2.56
CA VAL A 250 -10.97 5.29 2.64
C VAL A 250 -11.58 6.33 3.56
N THR A 251 -10.84 6.69 4.61
CA THR A 251 -11.30 7.72 5.54
C THR A 251 -11.03 9.11 4.99
N ARG A 252 -12.03 9.99 5.00
CA ARG A 252 -11.91 11.41 4.74
C ARG A 252 -12.15 12.17 6.04
N VAL A 253 -11.05 12.63 6.64
CA VAL A 253 -11.11 13.33 7.92
C VAL A 253 -11.38 14.81 7.68
N GLU A 254 -12.45 15.31 8.29
CA GLU A 254 -12.79 16.73 8.23
C GLU A 254 -11.76 17.57 8.99
N PRO A 255 -11.35 18.74 8.46
CA PRO A 255 -10.40 19.59 9.14
C PRO A 255 -10.97 20.13 10.45
N SER A 256 -10.15 20.21 11.47
CA SER A 256 -10.54 20.87 12.75
C SER A 256 -10.46 22.38 12.61
N LYS A 257 -11.36 23.09 13.32
CA LYS A 257 -11.28 24.55 13.44
C LYS A 257 -10.21 25.00 14.44
N LEU A 258 -9.82 24.10 15.36
CA LEU A 258 -8.90 24.42 16.45
C LEU A 258 -7.50 23.84 16.23
N TYR A 259 -7.41 22.69 15.61
CA TYR A 259 -6.16 21.92 15.51
C TYR A 259 -5.71 21.75 14.07
N GLU A 260 -4.44 22.03 13.83
CA GLU A 260 -3.72 21.58 12.62
C GLU A 260 -3.02 20.26 12.96
N ARG A 261 -3.20 19.20 12.18
CA ARG A 261 -2.56 17.91 12.43
C ARG A 261 -1.29 17.76 11.59
N ARG A 262 -0.16 17.47 12.25
CA ARG A 262 1.13 17.13 11.60
C ARG A 262 1.58 15.75 12.04
N GLY A 263 1.30 14.76 11.23
CA GLY A 263 1.59 13.37 11.60
C GLY A 263 0.74 12.91 12.79
N ASP A 264 1.38 12.69 13.93
CA ASP A 264 0.70 12.33 15.18
C ASP A 264 0.64 13.51 16.15
N ASP A 265 1.33 14.63 15.83
CA ASP A 265 1.26 15.85 16.63
C ASP A 265 0.09 16.74 16.20
N LEU A 266 -0.42 17.51 17.15
CA LEU A 266 -1.45 18.51 16.93
C LEU A 266 -0.86 19.90 17.21
N ILE A 267 -1.21 20.88 16.38
CA ILE A 267 -0.82 22.27 16.59
C ILE A 267 -2.07 23.07 16.88
N ILE A 268 -2.01 23.91 17.89
CA ILE A 268 -3.07 24.86 18.25
C ILE A 268 -2.50 26.26 18.36
N ASP A 269 -3.21 27.24 17.77
CA ASP A 269 -2.90 28.65 17.98
C ASP A 269 -3.49 29.11 19.30
N VAL A 270 -2.62 29.57 20.20
CA VAL A 270 -3.00 30.04 21.54
C VAL A 270 -2.86 31.55 21.58
N PRO A 271 -3.97 32.27 21.58
CA PRO A 271 -3.92 33.72 21.77
C PRO A 271 -3.47 34.04 23.18
N VAL A 272 -2.50 34.93 23.31
CA VAL A 272 -1.99 35.46 24.58
C VAL A 272 -1.93 36.97 24.46
N SER A 273 -2.22 37.65 25.58
CA SER A 273 -2.09 39.10 25.58
C SER A 273 -0.62 39.53 25.67
N PHE A 274 -0.34 40.79 25.38
CA PHE A 274 1.01 41.34 25.39
C PHE A 274 1.66 41.23 26.78
N ASP A 275 0.90 41.51 27.85
CA ASP A 275 1.37 41.42 29.23
C ASP A 275 1.66 39.97 29.64
N GLU A 276 0.79 39.01 29.26
CA GLU A 276 1.02 37.57 29.49
C GLU A 276 2.28 37.08 28.76
N ALA A 277 2.52 37.54 27.54
CA ALA A 277 3.72 37.18 26.77
C ALA A 277 4.99 37.79 27.35
N ALA A 278 4.90 39.05 27.86
CA ALA A 278 6.04 39.78 28.41
C ALA A 278 6.42 39.31 29.81
N LEU A 279 5.45 39.16 30.70
CA LEU A 279 5.68 38.83 32.13
C LEU A 279 5.66 37.31 32.39
N GLY A 280 5.04 36.56 31.50
CA GLY A 280 4.74 35.14 31.69
C GLY A 280 3.38 34.94 32.38
N ALA A 281 2.72 33.87 32.01
CA ALA A 281 1.40 33.54 32.55
C ALA A 281 1.17 32.03 32.55
N THR A 282 0.13 31.60 33.24
CA THR A 282 -0.40 30.24 33.10
C THR A 282 -1.77 30.33 32.46
N VAL A 283 -1.90 29.80 31.25
CA VAL A 283 -3.13 29.85 30.45
C VAL A 283 -3.75 28.48 30.32
N GLU A 284 -5.06 28.37 30.35
CA GLU A 284 -5.74 27.10 30.04
C GLU A 284 -5.95 26.96 28.53
N ILE A 285 -5.55 25.80 27.99
CA ILE A 285 -5.74 25.47 26.58
C ILE A 285 -6.59 24.21 26.45
N PRO A 286 -7.44 24.15 25.42
CA PRO A 286 -8.17 22.92 25.08
C PRO A 286 -7.24 21.84 24.51
N THR A 287 -7.50 20.60 24.88
CA THR A 287 -6.88 19.41 24.29
C THR A 287 -7.98 18.45 23.87
N PRO A 288 -7.72 17.45 23.03
CA PRO A 288 -8.72 16.43 22.66
C PRO A 288 -9.35 15.70 23.85
N ASP A 289 -8.64 15.66 24.99
CA ASP A 289 -9.08 14.93 26.21
C ASP A 289 -9.58 15.85 27.32
N GLY A 290 -9.69 17.15 27.08
CA GLY A 290 -10.11 18.12 28.08
C GLY A 290 -9.23 19.36 28.04
N ARG A 291 -9.03 20.02 29.19
CA ARG A 291 -8.21 21.24 29.34
C ARG A 291 -6.89 20.91 30.01
N VAL A 292 -5.87 21.69 29.69
CA VAL A 292 -4.56 21.63 30.35
C VAL A 292 -4.01 23.02 30.61
N SER A 293 -3.36 23.21 31.75
CA SER A 293 -2.66 24.46 32.07
C SER A 293 -1.31 24.49 31.33
N LEU A 294 -1.09 25.54 30.56
CA LEU A 294 0.14 25.80 29.83
C LEU A 294 0.87 26.97 30.48
N LYS A 295 2.11 26.75 30.90
CA LYS A 295 2.98 27.81 31.40
C LYS A 295 3.64 28.54 30.24
N VAL A 296 3.32 29.79 30.05
CA VAL A 296 3.95 30.72 29.09
C VAL A 296 5.12 31.39 29.80
N PRO A 297 6.36 31.17 29.35
CA PRO A 297 7.52 31.86 29.93
C PRO A 297 7.51 33.35 29.61
N GLY A 298 7.96 34.17 30.52
CA GLY A 298 8.14 35.61 30.27
C GLY A 298 9.10 35.87 29.11
N GLY A 299 8.86 36.97 28.36
CA GLY A 299 9.61 37.29 27.14
C GLY A 299 9.30 36.40 25.95
N SER A 300 8.16 35.71 25.95
CA SER A 300 7.74 34.88 24.83
C SER A 300 7.37 35.73 23.61
N GLN A 301 7.92 35.39 22.48
CA GLN A 301 7.66 36.09 21.20
C GLN A 301 6.47 35.46 20.46
N ASP A 302 5.87 36.22 19.52
CA ASP A 302 4.86 35.68 18.61
C ASP A 302 5.39 34.51 17.82
N GLY A 303 4.56 33.47 17.62
CA GLY A 303 4.94 32.25 16.93
C GLY A 303 5.78 31.27 17.75
N LYS A 304 6.14 31.57 19.01
CA LYS A 304 6.87 30.64 19.89
C LYS A 304 6.07 29.36 20.09
N LEU A 305 6.75 28.22 19.94
CA LEU A 305 6.15 26.91 20.09
C LEU A 305 6.40 26.35 21.51
N LEU A 306 5.34 25.96 22.18
CA LEU A 306 5.38 25.31 23.50
C LEU A 306 4.82 23.90 23.36
N ARG A 307 5.55 22.90 23.87
CA ARG A 307 5.21 21.49 23.70
C ARG A 307 4.55 20.92 24.95
N VAL A 308 3.37 20.34 24.76
CA VAL A 308 2.65 19.58 25.80
C VAL A 308 2.70 18.11 25.45
N LYS A 309 3.56 17.36 26.14
CA LYS A 309 3.84 15.95 25.84
C LYS A 309 2.61 15.06 25.97
N GLY A 310 2.43 14.13 24.98
CA GLY A 310 1.40 13.09 25.04
C GLY A 310 -0.04 13.59 24.92
N ARG A 311 -0.25 14.85 24.47
CA ARG A 311 -1.59 15.43 24.26
C ARG A 311 -1.97 15.60 22.78
N GLY A 312 -1.19 15.01 21.89
CA GLY A 312 -1.48 14.93 20.45
C GLY A 312 -2.44 13.82 20.06
N ALA A 313 -2.46 13.47 18.79
CA ALA A 313 -3.27 12.37 18.25
C ALA A 313 -2.73 11.00 18.70
N PRO A 314 -3.59 10.01 18.92
CA PRO A 314 -3.17 8.64 19.12
C PRO A 314 -2.38 8.12 17.90
N LYS A 315 -1.39 7.29 18.15
CA LYS A 315 -0.64 6.63 17.08
C LYS A 315 -1.47 5.49 16.47
N LEU A 316 -1.53 5.41 15.15
CA LEU A 316 -2.25 4.34 14.46
C LEU A 316 -1.58 2.97 14.63
N LYS A 317 -0.25 2.94 14.80
CA LYS A 317 0.55 1.73 15.03
C LYS A 317 1.38 1.93 16.31
N GLY A 318 1.30 0.96 17.23
CA GLY A 318 1.95 1.00 18.53
C GLY A 318 1.15 1.79 19.56
N ASP A 319 1.71 1.85 20.78
CA ASP A 319 1.09 2.54 21.91
C ASP A 319 1.55 3.99 21.99
N GLY A 320 0.71 4.83 22.60
CA GLY A 320 1.01 6.21 22.91
C GLY A 320 0.35 7.21 21.97
N ARG A 321 0.71 8.48 22.19
CA ARG A 321 0.17 9.64 21.48
C ARG A 321 1.33 10.53 21.00
N GLY A 322 1.05 11.36 20.02
CA GLY A 322 1.89 12.50 19.68
C GLY A 322 1.79 13.61 20.74
N ASP A 323 2.34 14.75 20.44
CA ASP A 323 2.35 15.90 21.33
C ASP A 323 1.41 16.98 20.82
N LEU A 324 0.96 17.84 21.75
CA LEU A 324 0.26 19.07 21.41
C LEU A 324 1.28 20.22 21.40
N ILE A 325 1.38 20.91 20.28
CA ILE A 325 2.25 22.06 20.08
C ILE A 325 1.39 23.31 20.12
N ALA A 326 1.52 24.06 21.18
CA ALA A 326 0.87 25.36 21.33
C ALA A 326 1.73 26.43 20.67
N ARG A 327 1.23 27.05 19.62
CA ARG A 327 1.87 28.17 18.91
C ARG A 327 1.28 29.47 19.48
N LEU A 328 2.09 30.22 20.19
CA LEU A 328 1.65 31.47 20.79
C LEU A 328 1.32 32.51 19.71
N ARG A 329 0.20 33.20 19.89
CA ARG A 329 -0.22 34.31 19.05
C ARG A 329 -0.43 35.54 19.93
N VAL A 330 0.55 36.42 19.91
CA VAL A 330 0.49 37.64 20.73
C VAL A 330 -0.57 38.58 20.16
N GLN A 331 -1.57 38.88 20.96
CA GLN A 331 -2.63 39.80 20.61
C GLN A 331 -2.44 41.17 21.23
N VAL A 332 -2.51 42.18 20.39
CA VAL A 332 -2.51 43.57 20.81
C VAL A 332 -3.95 44.10 20.82
N PRO A 333 -4.41 44.78 21.85
CA PRO A 333 -5.77 45.30 21.91
C PRO A 333 -6.03 46.29 20.79
N ALA A 334 -7.04 46.00 19.95
CA ALA A 334 -7.39 46.88 18.81
C ALA A 334 -7.95 48.23 19.25
N LYS A 335 -8.61 48.28 20.42
CA LYS A 335 -9.20 49.50 21.03
C LYS A 335 -8.85 49.56 22.49
N PRO A 336 -7.65 50.05 22.86
CA PRO A 336 -7.27 50.14 24.27
C PRO A 336 -8.12 51.19 25.01
N THR A 337 -8.48 50.87 26.25
CA THR A 337 -9.12 51.84 27.15
C THR A 337 -8.17 53.00 27.50
N LYS A 338 -8.67 54.09 28.08
CA LYS A 338 -7.83 55.24 28.49
C LYS A 338 -6.70 54.80 29.42
N ALA A 339 -6.99 53.96 30.41
CA ALA A 339 -6.00 53.43 31.33
C ALA A 339 -4.95 52.55 30.64
N GLN A 340 -5.39 51.63 29.74
CA GLN A 340 -4.48 50.79 28.96
C GLN A 340 -3.55 51.63 28.07
N ARG A 341 -4.09 52.66 27.42
CA ARG A 341 -3.29 53.58 26.59
C ARG A 341 -2.19 54.24 27.40
N GLN A 342 -2.54 54.81 28.57
CA GLN A 342 -1.59 55.46 29.47
C GLN A 342 -0.47 54.49 29.88
N ALA A 343 -0.81 53.26 30.29
CA ALA A 343 0.18 52.25 30.65
C ALA A 343 1.10 51.86 29.50
N ILE A 344 0.55 51.73 28.26
CA ILE A 344 1.34 51.43 27.05
C ILE A 344 2.26 52.59 26.70
N GLU A 345 1.83 53.86 26.85
CA GLU A 345 2.66 55.04 26.64
C GLU A 345 3.81 55.13 27.66
N GLU A 346 3.55 54.80 28.93
CA GLU A 346 4.57 54.74 29.96
C GLU A 346 5.60 53.65 29.66
N TYR A 347 5.15 52.44 29.26
CA TYR A 347 6.04 51.39 28.82
C TYR A 347 6.89 51.84 27.60
N GLY A 348 6.30 52.53 26.61
CA GLY A 348 7.00 53.04 25.47
C GLY A 348 8.11 54.05 25.82
N ARG A 349 7.87 54.92 26.84
CA ARG A 349 8.89 55.84 27.35
C ARG A 349 10.03 55.16 28.10
N ALA A 350 9.72 54.08 28.78
CA ALA A 350 10.70 53.27 29.54
C ALA A 350 11.51 52.33 28.63
N SER A 351 11.00 52.02 27.42
CA SER A 351 11.66 51.10 26.49
C SER A 351 12.85 51.78 25.81
N THR A 352 14.03 51.20 25.93
CA THR A 352 15.28 51.66 25.28
C THR A 352 15.63 50.86 24.02
N SER A 353 14.93 49.75 23.77
CA SER A 353 15.23 48.85 22.64
C SER A 353 14.54 49.32 21.37
N ASN A 354 15.28 49.35 20.26
CA ASN A 354 14.72 49.57 18.92
C ASN A 354 14.53 48.23 18.21
N PRO A 355 13.30 47.72 18.03
CA PRO A 355 13.07 46.44 17.38
C PRO A 355 13.44 46.42 15.90
N ARG A 356 13.70 47.60 15.29
CA ARG A 356 14.05 47.76 13.88
C ARG A 356 15.55 47.94 13.61
N GLU A 357 16.38 47.90 14.66
CA GLU A 357 17.84 48.10 14.56
C GLU A 357 18.47 47.20 13.48
N LYS A 358 18.07 45.92 13.45
CA LYS A 358 18.57 44.93 12.52
C LYS A 358 18.06 45.07 11.07
N LEU A 359 17.12 45.96 10.81
CA LEU A 359 16.64 46.21 9.42
C LEU A 359 17.55 47.13 8.63
N PHE A 360 18.42 47.85 9.32
CA PHE A 360 19.30 48.90 8.75
C PHE A 360 20.79 48.59 8.94
N SER A 361 21.12 47.41 9.47
CA SER A 361 22.48 46.91 9.64
C SER A 361 22.94 45.98 8.51
#